data_139f484abe0055ced32a9e3d8ecc1d36
#
_entry.id   139f484abe0055ced32a9e3d8ecc1d36
#
_cell.length_a   1.000
_cell.length_b   1.000
_cell.length_c   1.000
_cell.angle_alpha   90.00
_cell.angle_beta   90.00
_cell.angle_gamma   90.00
#
_symmetry.space_group_name_H-M   'P 1'
#
loop_
_entity.id
_entity.type
_entity.pdbx_description
1 polymer ?
#
loop_
_entity_poly.entity_id
_entity_poly.type
_entity_poly.pdbx_seq_one_letter_code
_entity_poly.pdbx_strand_id
1 'polypeptide(L)'
;GSERLPVSRARSVLGRETDVIVFDGFAGFDIDALGAVGGSIRGGGLLLLLMPALDNWQHFDDPAKERMTVHGYTAADVGGRWFEHLKRCLLEASGVIILSQHDGVHGGGLTVAPSLVSGEVQDADCVTADQADAVAAVTRTVRGHRRRPAVLISDRGRGKSAALGIAAARVLRDPGQRILVTAPRRSAAASVFLHAARLLPDSVLHQGQLCVASSVLEFVAPERLRSKALTASLVMIDEAAALPTPLLHDILRRYSRLAFATTVHGYEGSGRAFELRFSQHLDQHSVGWRRVQLNTPIRWAAGDPLEEWLFRALALNARIAESA
;
A
#
# COMPACT_ATOMS: atom_id res chain seq x y z
N GLY A 1 7.47 22.09 2.78
CA GLY A 1 7.26 22.88 1.56
C GLY A 1 6.14 22.25 0.72
N SER A 2 5.44 23.05 -0.08
CA SER A 2 4.40 22.58 -1.01
C SER A 2 5.05 22.15 -2.32
N GLU A 3 4.63 21.00 -2.85
CA GLU A 3 5.05 20.48 -4.16
C GLU A 3 3.82 20.40 -5.08
N ARG A 4 3.91 20.92 -6.30
CA ARG A 4 2.90 20.71 -7.32
C ARG A 4 3.30 19.53 -8.21
N LEU A 5 2.38 18.59 -8.38
CA LEU A 5 2.59 17.40 -9.22
C LEU A 5 1.48 17.32 -10.26
N PRO A 6 1.81 17.05 -11.52
CA PRO A 6 0.80 16.69 -12.52
C PRO A 6 0.17 15.34 -12.14
N VAL A 7 -1.10 15.16 -12.50
CA VAL A 7 -1.88 13.93 -12.23
C VAL A 7 -1.15 12.66 -12.68
N SER A 8 -0.44 12.71 -13.82
CA SER A 8 0.37 11.59 -14.32
C SER A 8 1.50 11.15 -13.39
N ARG A 9 1.91 12.00 -12.44
CA ARG A 9 2.91 11.70 -11.41
C ARG A 9 2.33 11.40 -10.04
N ALA A 10 1.02 11.33 -9.88
CA ALA A 10 0.38 11.04 -8.59
C ALA A 10 0.93 9.77 -7.92
N ARG A 11 1.26 8.75 -8.70
CA ARG A 11 1.87 7.51 -8.17
C ARG A 11 3.27 7.70 -7.59
N SER A 12 3.95 8.84 -7.83
CA SER A 12 5.26 9.11 -7.24
C SER A 12 5.22 9.45 -5.75
N VAL A 13 4.04 9.80 -5.22
CA VAL A 13 3.84 10.03 -3.78
C VAL A 13 3.62 8.74 -2.98
N LEU A 14 3.44 7.61 -3.65
CA LEU A 14 3.27 6.32 -3.00
C LEU A 14 4.49 6.01 -2.12
N GLY A 15 4.25 5.67 -0.84
CA GLY A 15 5.29 5.44 0.15
C GLY A 15 5.77 6.70 0.88
N ARG A 16 5.26 7.88 0.52
CA ARG A 16 5.47 9.12 1.29
C ARG A 16 4.29 9.35 2.23
N GLU A 17 4.49 10.22 3.22
CA GLU A 17 3.43 10.73 4.08
C GLU A 17 3.29 12.23 3.88
N THR A 18 2.05 12.69 3.76
CA THR A 18 1.69 14.09 3.53
C THR A 18 0.62 14.54 4.53
N ASP A 19 0.70 15.81 4.96
CA ASP A 19 -0.26 16.40 5.89
C ASP A 19 -1.54 16.82 5.18
N VAL A 20 -1.38 17.47 4.03
CA VAL A 20 -2.48 18.05 3.26
C VAL A 20 -2.27 17.76 1.78
N ILE A 21 -3.32 17.31 1.14
CA ILE A 21 -3.38 17.17 -0.32
C ILE A 21 -4.51 18.01 -0.85
N VAL A 22 -4.19 18.84 -1.83
CA VAL A 22 -5.18 19.54 -2.64
C VAL A 22 -5.25 18.83 -3.99
N PHE A 23 -6.39 18.21 -4.26
CA PHE A 23 -6.66 17.50 -5.51
C PHE A 23 -7.54 18.39 -6.41
N ASP A 24 -6.98 18.82 -7.53
CA ASP A 24 -7.66 19.68 -8.51
C ASP A 24 -8.43 18.82 -9.50
N GLY A 25 -9.73 18.64 -9.26
CA GLY A 25 -10.64 17.90 -10.14
C GLY A 25 -11.02 18.66 -11.41
N PHE A 26 -10.81 19.98 -11.48
CA PHE A 26 -11.05 20.74 -12.70
C PHE A 26 -10.02 20.43 -13.80
N ALA A 27 -8.81 20.05 -13.41
CA ALA A 27 -7.77 19.62 -14.34
C ALA A 27 -7.96 18.20 -14.90
N GLY A 28 -9.04 17.54 -14.50
CA GLY A 28 -9.39 16.16 -14.83
C GLY A 28 -9.40 15.26 -13.60
N PHE A 29 -10.55 14.64 -13.34
CA PHE A 29 -10.73 13.78 -12.18
C PHE A 29 -10.24 12.35 -12.46
N ASP A 30 -8.98 12.11 -12.17
CA ASP A 30 -8.35 10.81 -12.32
C ASP A 30 -8.47 10.01 -11.02
N ILE A 31 -9.21 8.92 -11.09
CA ILE A 31 -9.56 8.05 -9.97
C ILE A 31 -8.34 7.34 -9.40
N ASP A 32 -7.48 6.84 -10.28
CA ASP A 32 -6.24 6.16 -9.87
C ASP A 32 -5.30 7.12 -9.15
N ALA A 33 -5.24 8.37 -9.64
CA ALA A 33 -4.48 9.42 -9.01
C ALA A 33 -5.04 9.76 -7.63
N LEU A 34 -6.36 9.94 -7.51
CA LEU A 34 -7.01 10.19 -6.22
C LEU A 34 -6.72 9.07 -5.21
N GLY A 35 -6.85 7.82 -5.63
CA GLY A 35 -6.53 6.67 -4.81
C GLY A 35 -5.07 6.66 -4.36
N ALA A 36 -4.15 6.94 -5.29
CA ALA A 36 -2.72 6.97 -4.98
C ALA A 36 -2.37 8.04 -3.95
N VAL A 37 -2.87 9.28 -4.12
CA VAL A 37 -2.57 10.40 -3.23
C VAL A 37 -3.33 10.31 -1.90
N GLY A 38 -4.60 9.90 -1.91
CA GLY A 38 -5.40 9.72 -0.70
C GLY A 38 -4.73 8.76 0.28
N GLY A 39 -4.19 7.65 -0.23
CA GLY A 39 -3.44 6.70 0.57
C GLY A 39 -2.10 7.19 1.12
N SER A 40 -1.62 8.38 0.77
CA SER A 40 -0.41 8.99 1.31
C SER A 40 -0.67 9.98 2.45
N ILE A 41 -1.92 10.34 2.71
CA ILE A 41 -2.28 11.26 3.79
C ILE A 41 -2.07 10.55 5.13
N ARG A 42 -1.36 11.20 6.05
CA ARG A 42 -1.15 10.68 7.40
C ARG A 42 -2.41 10.83 8.27
N GLY A 43 -2.47 10.12 9.38
CA GLY A 43 -3.53 10.31 10.37
C GLY A 43 -3.58 11.75 10.87
N GLY A 44 -4.79 12.34 10.91
CA GLY A 44 -5.00 13.77 11.21
C GLY A 44 -4.70 14.72 10.04
N GLY A 45 -4.37 14.19 8.87
CA GLY A 45 -4.17 14.99 7.66
C GLY A 45 -5.49 15.37 6.97
N LEU A 46 -5.40 16.14 5.88
CA LEU A 46 -6.56 16.70 5.19
C LEU A 46 -6.49 16.44 3.67
N LEU A 47 -7.59 16.00 3.10
CA LEU A 47 -7.82 15.97 1.65
C LEU A 47 -8.78 17.11 1.27
N LEU A 48 -8.33 18.00 0.41
CA LEU A 48 -9.15 19.04 -0.21
C LEU A 48 -9.42 18.65 -1.66
N LEU A 49 -10.68 18.47 -2.01
CA LEU A 49 -11.12 18.22 -3.39
C LEU A 49 -11.66 19.53 -3.97
N LEU A 50 -11.00 20.06 -4.98
CA LEU A 50 -11.51 21.16 -5.80
C LEU A 50 -12.28 20.53 -6.95
N MET A 51 -13.57 20.87 -7.08
CA MET A 51 -14.42 20.19 -8.04
C MET A 51 -15.55 21.09 -8.54
N PRO A 52 -16.13 20.78 -9.70
CA PRO A 52 -17.33 21.46 -10.19
C PRO A 52 -18.49 21.33 -9.19
N ALA A 53 -19.48 22.21 -9.29
CA ALA A 53 -20.69 22.12 -8.48
C ALA A 53 -21.30 20.72 -8.60
N LEU A 54 -21.65 20.11 -7.47
CA LEU A 54 -22.12 18.73 -7.39
C LEU A 54 -23.32 18.45 -8.29
N ASP A 55 -24.21 19.44 -8.49
CA ASP A 55 -25.40 19.29 -9.32
C ASP A 55 -25.09 19.25 -10.82
N ASN A 56 -23.97 19.84 -11.23
CA ASN A 56 -23.52 19.86 -12.62
C ASN A 56 -22.34 18.94 -12.90
N TRP A 57 -21.80 18.25 -11.89
CA TRP A 57 -20.58 17.47 -12.03
C TRP A 57 -20.66 16.39 -13.10
N GLN A 58 -21.79 15.68 -13.19
CA GLN A 58 -22.00 14.65 -14.21
C GLN A 58 -21.97 15.21 -15.65
N HIS A 59 -22.32 16.50 -15.83
CA HIS A 59 -22.35 17.19 -17.12
C HIS A 59 -21.08 17.99 -17.38
N PHE A 60 -20.18 18.04 -16.41
CA PHE A 60 -18.90 18.73 -16.56
C PHE A 60 -18.06 18.05 -17.65
N ASP A 61 -17.50 18.87 -18.52
CA ASP A 61 -16.59 18.41 -19.56
C ASP A 61 -15.21 18.13 -18.96
N ASP A 62 -15.10 16.97 -18.32
CA ASP A 62 -13.92 16.55 -17.59
C ASP A 62 -12.82 16.14 -18.58
N PRO A 63 -11.64 16.79 -18.55
CA PRO A 63 -10.51 16.42 -19.40
C PRO A 63 -10.04 14.97 -19.25
N ALA A 64 -10.34 14.32 -18.12
CA ALA A 64 -10.01 12.91 -17.91
C ALA A 64 -10.84 11.95 -18.77
N LYS A 65 -12.01 12.39 -19.29
CA LYS A 65 -12.87 11.57 -20.16
C LYS A 65 -12.16 11.11 -21.42
N GLU A 66 -11.26 11.93 -21.99
CA GLU A 66 -10.47 11.54 -23.16
C GLU A 66 -9.66 10.27 -22.94
N ARG A 67 -9.15 10.08 -21.72
CA ARG A 67 -8.36 8.89 -21.37
C ARG A 67 -9.21 7.63 -21.12
N MET A 68 -10.52 7.79 -20.99
CA MET A 68 -11.49 6.71 -20.81
C MET A 68 -12.07 6.21 -22.11
N THR A 69 -11.78 6.89 -23.24
CA THR A 69 -12.28 6.50 -24.55
C THR A 69 -11.52 5.29 -25.11
N VAL A 70 -12.22 4.48 -25.92
CA VAL A 70 -11.65 3.40 -26.70
C VAL A 70 -11.86 3.70 -28.20
N HIS A 71 -11.17 3.00 -29.06
CA HIS A 71 -11.28 3.22 -30.50
C HIS A 71 -12.74 3.24 -30.97
N GLY A 72 -13.14 4.28 -31.70
CA GLY A 72 -14.50 4.50 -32.19
C GLY A 72 -15.43 5.28 -31.27
N TYR A 73 -14.98 5.68 -30.07
CA TYR A 73 -15.73 6.49 -29.11
C TYR A 73 -15.00 7.80 -28.81
N THR A 74 -15.76 8.82 -28.41
CA THR A 74 -15.26 10.15 -28.05
C THR A 74 -15.48 10.44 -26.58
N ALA A 75 -14.90 11.51 -26.03
CA ALA A 75 -15.14 11.94 -24.65
C ALA A 75 -16.63 12.18 -24.34
N ALA A 76 -17.40 12.60 -25.34
CA ALA A 76 -18.84 12.81 -25.19
C ALA A 76 -19.65 11.51 -24.97
N ASP A 77 -19.09 10.39 -25.41
CA ASP A 77 -19.73 9.06 -25.20
C ASP A 77 -19.47 8.51 -23.79
N VAL A 78 -18.56 9.12 -23.01
CA VAL A 78 -18.25 8.74 -21.65
C VAL A 78 -19.36 9.23 -20.71
N GLY A 79 -20.14 8.29 -20.18
CA GLY A 79 -21.28 8.62 -19.33
C GLY A 79 -20.88 9.17 -17.94
N GLY A 80 -21.81 9.93 -17.32
CA GLY A 80 -21.62 10.55 -16.00
C GLY A 80 -21.84 9.64 -14.78
N ARG A 81 -22.13 8.33 -14.97
CA ARG A 81 -22.47 7.39 -13.88
C ARG A 81 -21.45 7.32 -12.75
N TRP A 82 -20.19 7.46 -13.10
CA TRP A 82 -19.12 7.46 -12.11
C TRP A 82 -19.19 8.71 -11.21
N PHE A 83 -19.42 9.87 -11.79
CA PHE A 83 -19.55 11.12 -11.04
C PHE A 83 -20.81 11.10 -10.12
N GLU A 84 -21.89 10.49 -10.58
CA GLU A 84 -23.07 10.23 -9.74
C GLU A 84 -22.73 9.33 -8.54
N HIS A 85 -21.96 8.29 -8.76
CA HIS A 85 -21.48 7.43 -7.68
C HIS A 85 -20.62 8.21 -6.67
N LEU A 86 -19.65 9.00 -7.15
CA LEU A 86 -18.79 9.83 -6.31
C LEU A 86 -19.58 10.87 -5.53
N LYS A 87 -20.51 11.59 -6.20
CA LYS A 87 -21.43 12.54 -5.57
C LYS A 87 -22.17 11.89 -4.41
N ARG A 88 -22.77 10.73 -4.63
CA ARG A 88 -23.47 9.99 -3.59
C ARG A 88 -22.54 9.61 -2.45
N CYS A 89 -21.36 9.12 -2.74
CA CYS A 89 -20.36 8.77 -1.71
C CYS A 89 -19.91 9.98 -0.88
N LEU A 90 -19.82 11.18 -1.48
CA LEU A 90 -19.50 12.42 -0.76
C LEU A 90 -20.64 12.86 0.15
N LEU A 91 -21.88 12.83 -0.35
CA LEU A 91 -23.07 13.28 0.40
C LEU A 91 -23.41 12.35 1.59
N GLU A 92 -23.11 11.06 1.46
CA GLU A 92 -23.38 10.06 2.49
C GLU A 92 -22.21 9.85 3.47
N ALA A 93 -21.05 10.45 3.20
CA ALA A 93 -19.85 10.23 4.02
C ALA A 93 -19.90 11.03 5.32
N SER A 94 -19.59 10.37 6.43
CA SER A 94 -19.28 11.04 7.69
C SER A 94 -17.91 11.77 7.58
N GLY A 95 -17.80 12.95 8.19
CA GLY A 95 -16.52 13.68 8.21
C GLY A 95 -16.17 14.43 6.92
N VAL A 96 -17.08 14.50 5.95
CA VAL A 96 -16.93 15.34 4.74
C VAL A 96 -17.63 16.69 4.97
N ILE A 97 -16.92 17.77 4.67
CA ILE A 97 -17.48 19.14 4.67
C ILE A 97 -17.47 19.62 3.23
N ILE A 98 -18.63 20.03 2.73
CA ILE A 98 -18.79 20.57 1.38
C ILE A 98 -18.93 22.08 1.50
N LEU A 99 -18.03 22.81 0.83
CA LEU A 99 -18.05 24.26 0.76
C LEU A 99 -18.50 24.67 -0.64
N SER A 100 -19.68 25.27 -0.75
CA SER A 100 -20.19 25.84 -2.00
C SER A 100 -20.04 27.35 -1.97
N GLN A 101 -19.62 27.95 -3.10
CA GLN A 101 -19.54 29.41 -3.22
C GLN A 101 -20.91 30.08 -3.15
N HIS A 102 -21.98 29.37 -3.53
CA HIS A 102 -23.33 29.90 -3.61
C HIS A 102 -24.20 29.48 -2.41
N ASP A 103 -24.05 28.25 -1.93
CA ASP A 103 -24.97 27.65 -0.96
C ASP A 103 -24.36 27.58 0.46
N GLY A 104 -23.10 28.03 0.63
CA GLY A 104 -22.42 28.04 1.92
C GLY A 104 -21.83 26.69 2.31
N VAL A 105 -21.93 26.36 3.59
CA VAL A 105 -21.32 25.15 4.18
C VAL A 105 -22.38 24.06 4.35
N HIS A 106 -22.15 22.90 3.76
CA HIS A 106 -22.96 21.71 3.91
C HIS A 106 -22.10 20.58 4.48
N GLY A 107 -22.64 19.76 5.37
CA GLY A 107 -21.98 18.58 5.89
C GLY A 107 -22.00 18.47 7.41
N GLY A 108 -21.86 17.26 7.88
CA GLY A 108 -21.95 16.93 9.30
C GLY A 108 -20.69 17.29 10.08
N GLY A 109 -20.86 17.56 11.36
CA GLY A 109 -19.76 17.81 12.26
C GLY A 109 -18.74 16.68 12.29
N LEU A 110 -17.48 17.06 12.38
CA LEU A 110 -16.37 16.13 12.60
C LEU A 110 -16.50 15.52 14.00
N THR A 111 -17.22 14.43 14.13
CA THR A 111 -17.22 13.60 15.33
C THR A 111 -16.29 12.42 15.11
N VAL A 112 -15.01 12.67 15.07
CA VAL A 112 -14.03 11.59 15.10
C VAL A 112 -13.67 11.35 16.56
N ALA A 113 -14.29 10.35 17.16
CA ALA A 113 -13.76 9.80 18.38
C ALA A 113 -12.47 9.07 18.03
N PRO A 114 -11.31 9.46 18.59
CA PRO A 114 -10.09 8.70 18.38
C PRO A 114 -10.28 7.33 18.98
N SER A 115 -10.51 6.33 18.16
CA SER A 115 -10.44 4.93 18.59
C SER A 115 -8.97 4.60 18.79
N LEU A 116 -8.52 4.74 20.02
CA LEU A 116 -7.23 4.20 20.42
C LEU A 116 -7.33 2.68 20.28
N VAL A 117 -6.57 2.13 19.36
CA VAL A 117 -6.37 0.67 19.28
C VAL A 117 -5.58 0.26 20.52
N SER A 118 -6.29 -0.02 21.61
CA SER A 118 -5.73 -0.51 22.85
C SER A 118 -5.82 -2.03 22.91
N GLY A 119 -4.89 -2.69 22.26
CA GLY A 119 -4.52 -4.06 22.59
C GLY A 119 -3.11 -3.99 23.21
N GLU A 120 -2.88 -4.61 24.36
CA GLU A 120 -1.53 -4.76 24.89
C GLU A 120 -0.68 -5.52 23.88
N VAL A 121 0.21 -4.79 23.21
CA VAL A 121 1.19 -5.40 22.31
C VAL A 121 2.37 -5.84 23.18
N GLN A 122 2.58 -7.13 23.31
CA GLN A 122 3.72 -7.69 24.10
C GLN A 122 5.08 -7.40 23.46
N ASP A 123 5.11 -6.97 22.20
CA ASP A 123 6.31 -6.71 21.42
C ASP A 123 6.57 -5.18 21.33
N ALA A 124 7.59 -4.70 22.05
CA ALA A 124 7.90 -3.28 22.15
C ALA A 124 8.30 -2.59 20.84
N ASP A 125 8.73 -3.36 19.83
CA ASP A 125 9.08 -2.83 18.50
C ASP A 125 7.86 -2.68 17.59
N CYS A 126 6.72 -3.28 17.95
CA CYS A 126 5.51 -3.35 17.15
C CYS A 126 4.39 -2.48 17.72
N VAL A 127 3.56 -1.93 16.84
CA VAL A 127 2.43 -1.07 17.21
C VAL A 127 1.16 -1.88 17.43
N THR A 128 1.02 -3.02 16.74
CA THR A 128 -0.18 -3.87 16.79
C THR A 128 0.20 -5.34 16.95
N ALA A 129 -0.72 -6.15 17.48
CA ALA A 129 -0.48 -7.57 17.69
C ALA A 129 -0.29 -8.33 16.37
N ASP A 130 -1.08 -8.02 15.36
CA ASP A 130 -0.95 -8.62 14.02
C ASP A 130 0.37 -8.21 13.34
N GLN A 131 0.89 -7.00 13.60
CA GLN A 131 2.23 -6.62 13.19
C GLN A 131 3.31 -7.46 13.88
N ALA A 132 3.17 -7.71 15.20
CA ALA A 132 4.08 -8.59 15.94
C ALA A 132 4.07 -10.02 15.39
N ASP A 133 2.89 -10.55 15.06
CA ASP A 133 2.74 -11.86 14.41
C ASP A 133 3.44 -11.89 13.03
N ALA A 134 3.34 -10.82 12.26
CA ALA A 134 4.00 -10.69 10.97
C ALA A 134 5.53 -10.69 11.14
N VAL A 135 6.06 -9.91 12.08
CA VAL A 135 7.50 -9.88 12.40
C VAL A 135 7.99 -11.26 12.85
N ALA A 136 7.25 -11.93 13.72
CA ALA A 136 7.58 -13.27 14.18
C ALA A 136 7.56 -14.30 13.03
N ALA A 137 6.59 -14.21 12.10
CA ALA A 137 6.51 -15.09 10.94
C ALA A 137 7.71 -14.92 10.01
N VAL A 138 8.08 -13.67 9.69
CA VAL A 138 9.26 -13.37 8.84
C VAL A 138 10.56 -13.82 9.49
N THR A 139 10.75 -13.52 10.78
CA THR A 139 11.96 -13.93 11.52
C THR A 139 12.09 -15.46 11.58
N ARG A 140 10.97 -16.15 11.77
CA ARG A 140 10.93 -17.63 11.78
C ARG A 140 11.29 -18.24 10.42
N THR A 141 11.06 -17.51 9.31
CA THR A 141 11.46 -17.97 7.96
C THR A 141 12.98 -18.14 7.84
N VAL A 142 13.78 -17.35 8.56
CA VAL A 142 15.24 -17.49 8.59
C VAL A 142 15.69 -18.66 9.46
N ARG A 143 15.08 -18.81 10.62
CA ARG A 143 15.49 -19.81 11.64
C ARG A 143 14.83 -21.19 11.46
N GLY A 144 13.74 -21.24 10.71
CA GLY A 144 12.95 -22.45 10.50
C GLY A 144 13.37 -23.27 9.26
N HIS A 145 12.46 -24.18 8.89
CA HIS A 145 12.66 -25.02 7.70
C HIS A 145 12.72 -24.20 6.42
N ARG A 146 13.56 -24.61 5.49
CA ARG A 146 13.67 -24.01 4.15
C ARG A 146 12.37 -24.21 3.36
N ARG A 147 12.12 -23.31 2.39
CA ARG A 147 10.98 -23.35 1.46
C ARG A 147 9.61 -23.22 2.13
N ARG A 148 9.55 -22.51 3.27
CA ARG A 148 8.31 -22.11 3.94
C ARG A 148 8.21 -20.59 3.97
N PRO A 149 7.84 -19.95 2.86
CA PRO A 149 7.77 -18.49 2.80
C PRO A 149 6.68 -17.94 3.72
N ALA A 150 6.90 -16.73 4.24
CA ALA A 150 5.89 -15.93 4.90
C ALA A 150 5.27 -14.97 3.88
N VAL A 151 3.94 -14.82 3.91
CA VAL A 151 3.19 -13.89 3.04
C VAL A 151 2.37 -12.98 3.92
N LEU A 152 2.76 -11.72 3.98
CA LEU A 152 2.08 -10.65 4.70
C LEU A 152 1.02 -10.03 3.79
N ILE A 153 -0.22 -10.09 4.20
CA ILE A 153 -1.36 -9.63 3.43
C ILE A 153 -2.10 -8.58 4.24
N SER A 154 -2.39 -7.45 3.65
CA SER A 154 -3.23 -6.44 4.30
C SER A 154 -3.69 -5.38 3.31
N ASP A 155 -4.56 -4.51 3.78
CA ASP A 155 -4.81 -3.22 3.15
C ASP A 155 -3.63 -2.26 3.34
N ARG A 156 -3.72 -1.12 2.71
CA ARG A 156 -2.71 -0.07 2.85
C ARG A 156 -2.73 0.51 4.28
N GLY A 157 -1.59 0.95 4.78
CA GLY A 157 -1.50 1.59 6.10
C GLY A 157 -1.54 0.65 7.30
N ARG A 158 -1.39 -0.67 7.10
CA ARG A 158 -1.40 -1.70 8.17
C ARG A 158 0.01 -2.11 8.63
N GLY A 159 1.06 -1.42 8.18
CA GLY A 159 2.42 -1.63 8.68
C GLY A 159 3.20 -2.81 8.11
N LYS A 160 2.85 -3.36 6.93
CA LYS A 160 3.59 -4.46 6.28
C LYS A 160 5.08 -4.18 6.10
N SER A 161 5.41 -3.06 5.46
CA SER A 161 6.81 -2.67 5.19
C SER A 161 7.57 -2.40 6.48
N ALA A 162 6.89 -1.85 7.51
CA ALA A 162 7.44 -1.69 8.84
C ALA A 162 7.76 -3.06 9.47
N ALA A 163 6.83 -4.03 9.39
CA ALA A 163 7.05 -5.38 9.88
C ALA A 163 8.24 -6.07 9.20
N LEU A 164 8.41 -5.89 7.87
CA LEU A 164 9.60 -6.37 7.16
C LEU A 164 10.87 -5.70 7.71
N GLY A 165 10.86 -4.39 7.94
CA GLY A 165 12.00 -3.65 8.48
C GLY A 165 12.37 -4.07 9.90
N ILE A 166 11.38 -4.25 10.79
CA ILE A 166 11.59 -4.74 12.16
C ILE A 166 12.17 -6.16 12.12
N ALA A 167 11.60 -7.04 11.30
CA ALA A 167 12.11 -8.40 11.14
C ALA A 167 13.55 -8.42 10.59
N ALA A 168 13.85 -7.54 9.61
CA ALA A 168 15.20 -7.38 9.08
C ALA A 168 16.18 -6.98 10.18
N ALA A 169 15.84 -5.99 11.01
CA ALA A 169 16.68 -5.54 12.12
C ALA A 169 16.99 -6.68 13.09
N ARG A 170 15.99 -7.51 13.42
CA ARG A 170 16.18 -8.66 14.32
C ARG A 170 17.07 -9.74 13.74
N VAL A 171 16.99 -9.98 12.44
CA VAL A 171 17.84 -10.96 11.76
C VAL A 171 19.27 -10.43 11.62
N LEU A 172 19.45 -9.14 11.32
CA LEU A 172 20.77 -8.52 11.15
C LEU A 172 21.60 -8.42 12.45
N ARG A 173 20.99 -8.58 13.63
CA ARG A 173 21.71 -8.70 14.91
C ARG A 173 22.57 -9.96 14.97
N ASP A 174 22.19 -11.00 14.24
CA ASP A 174 23.02 -12.19 14.10
C ASP A 174 24.16 -11.85 13.09
N PRO A 175 25.42 -12.23 13.34
CA PRO A 175 26.53 -11.85 12.47
C PRO A 175 26.47 -12.54 11.11
N GLY A 176 27.00 -11.87 10.09
CA GLY A 176 27.15 -12.41 8.73
C GLY A 176 25.84 -12.59 7.95
N GLN A 177 24.75 -11.95 8.37
CA GLN A 177 23.48 -12.05 7.66
C GLN A 177 23.47 -11.14 6.43
N ARG A 178 23.02 -11.67 5.32
CA ARG A 178 22.73 -10.89 4.11
C ARG A 178 21.27 -11.00 3.76
N ILE A 179 20.54 -9.89 3.87
CA ILE A 179 19.12 -9.78 3.51
C ILE A 179 19.03 -8.97 2.23
N LEU A 180 18.32 -9.50 1.22
CA LEU A 180 17.98 -8.77 0.01
C LEU A 180 16.55 -8.30 0.11
N VAL A 181 16.31 -7.02 -0.18
CA VAL A 181 14.97 -6.43 -0.30
C VAL A 181 14.76 -6.03 -1.75
N THR A 182 13.59 -6.38 -2.27
CA THR A 182 13.13 -5.95 -3.59
C THR A 182 11.73 -5.38 -3.53
N ALA A 183 11.45 -4.48 -4.44
CA ALA A 183 10.14 -3.85 -4.65
C ALA A 183 10.10 -3.33 -6.09
N PRO A 184 8.93 -2.93 -6.64
CA PRO A 184 8.84 -2.36 -8.00
C PRO A 184 9.76 -1.15 -8.22
N ARG A 185 10.01 -0.40 -7.16
CA ARG A 185 10.92 0.76 -7.14
C ARG A 185 11.67 0.81 -5.81
N ARG A 186 12.90 1.33 -5.83
CA ARG A 186 13.68 1.51 -4.60
C ARG A 186 12.97 2.36 -3.54
N SER A 187 12.25 3.39 -3.96
CA SER A 187 11.46 4.25 -3.06
C SER A 187 10.36 3.48 -2.33
N ALA A 188 9.77 2.46 -2.92
CA ALA A 188 8.76 1.61 -2.28
C ALA A 188 9.35 0.83 -1.10
N ALA A 189 10.61 0.41 -1.19
CA ALA A 189 11.29 -0.29 -0.10
C ALA A 189 11.85 0.65 0.99
N ALA A 190 11.75 1.97 0.85
CA ALA A 190 12.37 2.93 1.78
C ALA A 190 11.91 2.74 3.23
N SER A 191 10.63 2.41 3.45
CA SER A 191 10.07 2.15 4.77
C SER A 191 10.73 0.95 5.46
N VAL A 192 11.10 -0.10 4.72
CA VAL A 192 11.80 -1.27 5.26
C VAL A 192 13.15 -0.84 5.85
N PHE A 193 13.92 -0.04 5.10
CA PHE A 193 15.22 0.48 5.56
C PHE A 193 15.10 1.42 6.74
N LEU A 194 14.10 2.31 6.73
CA LEU A 194 13.86 3.26 7.80
C LEU A 194 13.59 2.55 9.13
N HIS A 195 12.69 1.56 9.13
CA HIS A 195 12.36 0.80 10.34
C HIS A 195 13.50 -0.10 10.80
N ALA A 196 14.28 -0.66 9.87
CA ALA A 196 15.47 -1.42 10.23
C ALA A 196 16.54 -0.53 10.88
N ALA A 197 16.84 0.62 10.29
CA ALA A 197 17.83 1.57 10.81
C ALA A 197 17.45 2.10 12.19
N ARG A 198 16.15 2.38 12.42
CA ARG A 198 15.64 2.86 13.73
C ARG A 198 15.96 1.88 14.87
N LEU A 199 15.96 0.59 14.60
CA LEU A 199 16.22 -0.46 15.58
C LEU A 199 17.69 -0.90 15.65
N LEU A 200 18.54 -0.36 14.77
CA LEU A 200 19.95 -0.64 14.67
C LEU A 200 20.75 0.68 14.68
N PRO A 201 20.92 1.32 15.86
CA PRO A 201 21.53 2.65 15.94
C PRO A 201 22.97 2.70 15.40
N ASP A 202 23.72 1.60 15.48
CA ASP A 202 25.08 1.51 14.97
C ASP A 202 25.16 1.19 13.47
N SER A 203 24.02 1.17 12.77
CA SER A 203 23.97 0.88 11.35
C SER A 203 24.27 2.10 10.50
N VAL A 204 24.89 1.88 9.33
CA VAL A 204 25.14 2.90 8.32
C VAL A 204 24.26 2.63 7.11
N LEU A 205 23.38 3.59 6.81
CA LEU A 205 22.51 3.55 5.64
C LEU A 205 23.11 4.39 4.52
N HIS A 206 23.53 3.73 3.45
CA HIS A 206 24.08 4.38 2.26
C HIS A 206 23.57 3.72 0.97
N GLN A 207 23.04 4.53 0.05
CA GLN A 207 22.62 4.12 -1.32
C GLN A 207 21.78 2.83 -1.42
N GLY A 208 20.92 2.54 -0.43
CA GLY A 208 20.06 1.35 -0.41
C GLY A 208 20.73 0.11 0.15
N GLN A 209 21.79 0.31 0.91
CA GLN A 209 22.42 -0.69 1.76
C GLN A 209 22.43 -0.18 3.20
N LEU A 210 21.98 -1.00 4.13
CA LEU A 210 22.08 -0.79 5.57
C LEU A 210 23.09 -1.83 6.09
N CYS A 211 24.23 -1.36 6.53
CA CYS A 211 25.30 -2.19 7.07
C CYS A 211 25.34 -2.09 8.59
N VAL A 212 25.45 -3.22 9.28
CA VAL A 212 25.69 -3.30 10.72
C VAL A 212 26.65 -4.45 11.01
N ALA A 213 27.80 -4.15 11.60
CA ALA A 213 28.90 -5.11 11.78
C ALA A 213 29.20 -5.87 10.46
N SER A 214 29.08 -7.21 10.46
CA SER A 214 29.29 -8.05 9.28
C SER A 214 28.01 -8.37 8.50
N SER A 215 26.88 -7.76 8.87
CA SER A 215 25.56 -8.03 8.28
C SER A 215 25.10 -6.88 7.38
N VAL A 216 24.29 -7.19 6.36
CA VAL A 216 23.82 -6.21 5.39
C VAL A 216 22.36 -6.45 4.97
N LEU A 217 21.59 -5.37 4.91
CA LEU A 217 20.32 -5.29 4.21
C LEU A 217 20.54 -4.49 2.92
N GLU A 218 20.24 -5.07 1.77
CA GLU A 218 20.54 -4.48 0.46
C GLU A 218 19.29 -4.46 -0.42
N PHE A 219 19.04 -3.31 -1.07
CA PHE A 219 18.03 -3.24 -2.13
C PHE A 219 18.59 -3.81 -3.43
N VAL A 220 17.87 -4.74 -4.01
CA VAL A 220 18.17 -5.33 -5.32
C VAL A 220 17.00 -5.15 -6.25
N ALA A 221 17.23 -4.63 -7.45
CA ALA A 221 16.20 -4.54 -8.47
C ALA A 221 15.63 -5.94 -8.78
N PRO A 222 14.31 -6.07 -8.98
CA PRO A 222 13.63 -7.37 -9.10
C PRO A 222 14.27 -8.31 -10.12
N GLU A 223 14.66 -7.78 -11.28
CA GLU A 223 15.25 -8.56 -12.38
C GLU A 223 16.61 -9.15 -12.01
N ARG A 224 17.38 -8.45 -11.16
CA ARG A 224 18.70 -8.90 -10.70
C ARG A 224 18.61 -10.13 -9.78
N LEU A 225 17.47 -10.38 -9.13
CA LEU A 225 17.27 -11.56 -8.29
C LEU A 225 17.34 -12.88 -9.09
N ARG A 226 17.26 -12.81 -10.41
CA ARG A 226 17.51 -13.97 -11.31
C ARG A 226 18.98 -14.33 -11.42
N SER A 227 19.90 -13.46 -11.03
CA SER A 227 21.35 -13.71 -11.15
C SER A 227 21.82 -14.83 -10.24
N LYS A 228 22.57 -15.78 -10.79
CA LYS A 228 23.13 -16.91 -10.02
C LYS A 228 24.18 -16.48 -9.00
N ALA A 229 24.76 -15.31 -9.13
CA ALA A 229 25.80 -14.80 -8.24
C ALA A 229 25.27 -14.25 -6.90
N LEU A 230 23.94 -14.01 -6.78
CA LEU A 230 23.35 -13.46 -5.57
C LEU A 230 22.95 -14.56 -4.59
N THR A 231 23.51 -14.50 -3.38
CA THR A 231 23.16 -15.35 -2.25
C THR A 231 22.56 -14.49 -1.14
N ALA A 232 21.63 -15.04 -0.36
CA ALA A 232 21.01 -14.34 0.75
C ALA A 232 20.57 -15.29 1.86
N SER A 233 20.60 -14.80 3.09
CA SER A 233 19.96 -15.46 4.25
C SER A 233 18.45 -15.36 4.19
N LEU A 234 17.93 -14.25 3.64
CA LEU A 234 16.52 -13.97 3.44
C LEU A 234 16.32 -13.04 2.24
N VAL A 235 15.29 -13.27 1.44
CA VAL A 235 14.84 -12.30 0.43
C VAL A 235 13.45 -11.81 0.81
N MET A 236 13.29 -10.50 0.89
CA MET A 236 12.04 -9.81 1.18
C MET A 236 11.53 -9.15 -0.08
N ILE A 237 10.27 -9.37 -0.40
CA ILE A 237 9.59 -8.81 -1.56
C ILE A 237 8.46 -7.90 -1.06
N ASP A 238 8.67 -6.60 -1.11
CA ASP A 238 7.62 -5.62 -0.76
C ASP A 238 6.82 -5.25 -2.02
N GLU A 239 5.54 -4.96 -1.84
CA GLU A 239 4.57 -4.73 -2.93
C GLU A 239 4.58 -5.84 -3.99
N ALA A 240 4.55 -7.09 -3.56
CA ALA A 240 4.69 -8.25 -4.44
C ALA A 240 3.65 -8.30 -5.58
N ALA A 241 2.42 -7.81 -5.35
CA ALA A 241 1.36 -7.77 -6.36
C ALA A 241 1.69 -6.87 -7.57
N ALA A 242 2.60 -5.92 -7.41
CA ALA A 242 3.04 -5.04 -8.48
C ALA A 242 4.20 -5.63 -9.33
N LEU A 243 4.70 -6.81 -8.97
CA LEU A 243 5.73 -7.52 -9.73
C LEU A 243 5.12 -8.57 -10.66
N PRO A 244 5.75 -8.82 -11.82
CA PRO A 244 5.30 -9.85 -12.74
C PRO A 244 5.30 -11.24 -12.08
N THR A 245 4.18 -11.98 -12.21
CA THR A 245 4.04 -13.33 -11.65
C THR A 245 5.16 -14.30 -12.07
N PRO A 246 5.63 -14.33 -13.34
CA PRO A 246 6.74 -15.19 -13.73
C PRO A 246 8.04 -14.90 -12.97
N LEU A 247 8.30 -13.64 -12.66
CA LEU A 247 9.47 -13.25 -11.87
C LEU A 247 9.37 -13.76 -10.42
N LEU A 248 8.19 -13.68 -9.82
CA LEU A 248 7.98 -14.21 -8.47
C LEU A 248 8.14 -15.73 -8.42
N HIS A 249 7.71 -16.44 -9.47
CA HIS A 249 7.94 -17.90 -9.60
C HIS A 249 9.44 -18.23 -9.70
N ASP A 250 10.22 -17.45 -10.44
CA ASP A 250 11.67 -17.64 -10.54
C ASP A 250 12.36 -17.41 -9.18
N ILE A 251 11.91 -16.38 -8.44
CA ILE A 251 12.41 -16.07 -7.09
C ILE A 251 12.08 -17.22 -6.12
N LEU A 252 10.85 -17.75 -6.15
CA LEU A 252 10.42 -18.88 -5.31
C LEU A 252 11.24 -20.15 -5.57
N ARG A 253 11.56 -20.43 -6.81
CA ARG A 253 12.39 -21.59 -7.16
C ARG A 253 13.84 -21.44 -6.72
N ARG A 254 14.33 -20.20 -6.74
CA ARG A 254 15.74 -19.91 -6.51
C ARG A 254 16.10 -19.79 -5.03
N TYR A 255 15.30 -19.07 -4.27
CA TYR A 255 15.60 -18.77 -2.88
C TYR A 255 14.77 -19.64 -1.94
N SER A 256 15.41 -20.13 -0.89
CA SER A 256 14.77 -21.04 0.06
C SER A 256 14.13 -20.33 1.26
N ARG A 257 14.44 -19.05 1.47
CA ARG A 257 13.89 -18.23 2.56
C ARG A 257 13.38 -16.92 2.01
N LEU A 258 12.05 -16.76 2.05
CA LEU A 258 11.35 -15.69 1.37
C LEU A 258 10.26 -15.11 2.29
N ALA A 259 10.12 -13.79 2.26
CA ALA A 259 9.00 -13.08 2.84
C ALA A 259 8.39 -12.16 1.78
N PHE A 260 7.09 -12.27 1.57
CA PHE A 260 6.33 -11.45 0.65
C PHE A 260 5.43 -10.52 1.43
N ALA A 261 5.32 -9.28 1.00
CA ALA A 261 4.31 -8.35 1.49
C ALA A 261 3.48 -7.85 0.30
N THR A 262 2.17 -7.91 0.43
CA THR A 262 1.24 -7.52 -0.64
C THR A 262 0.02 -6.80 -0.09
N THR A 263 -0.50 -5.86 -0.86
CA THR A 263 -1.75 -5.16 -0.57
C THR A 263 -2.88 -5.79 -1.38
N VAL A 264 -3.99 -6.12 -0.71
CA VAL A 264 -5.16 -6.76 -1.36
C VAL A 264 -6.05 -5.70 -2.02
N HIS A 265 -6.47 -4.73 -1.25
CA HIS A 265 -7.27 -3.60 -1.72
C HIS A 265 -6.34 -2.42 -2.00
N GLY A 266 -5.54 -2.55 -3.05
CA GLY A 266 -4.73 -1.45 -3.57
C GLY A 266 -5.50 -0.74 -4.69
N TYR A 267 -5.26 0.56 -4.83
CA TYR A 267 -5.85 1.38 -5.90
C TYR A 267 -5.51 0.90 -7.32
N GLU A 268 -4.65 -0.10 -7.42
CA GLU A 268 -4.20 -0.70 -8.68
C GLU A 268 -5.08 -1.87 -9.14
N GLY A 269 -6.10 -2.27 -8.37
CA GLY A 269 -7.05 -3.33 -8.68
C GLY A 269 -6.46 -4.75 -8.80
N SER A 270 -5.13 -4.88 -8.76
CA SER A 270 -4.42 -6.14 -9.03
C SER A 270 -4.25 -7.05 -7.81
N GLY A 271 -4.39 -6.52 -6.60
CA GLY A 271 -4.00 -7.20 -5.36
C GLY A 271 -4.79 -8.46 -5.06
N ARG A 272 -6.12 -8.45 -5.22
CA ARG A 272 -6.97 -9.61 -4.91
C ARG A 272 -6.79 -10.75 -5.91
N ALA A 273 -6.74 -10.43 -7.20
CA ALA A 273 -6.50 -11.43 -8.23
C ALA A 273 -5.08 -12.03 -8.13
N PHE A 274 -4.12 -11.20 -7.72
CA PHE A 274 -2.77 -11.65 -7.42
C PHE A 274 -2.77 -12.59 -6.22
N GLU A 275 -3.38 -12.19 -5.10
CA GLU A 275 -3.44 -13.00 -3.89
C GLU A 275 -3.98 -14.41 -4.18
N LEU A 276 -5.11 -14.50 -4.87
CA LEU A 276 -5.73 -15.79 -5.20
C LEU A 276 -4.80 -16.67 -6.05
N ARG A 277 -4.26 -16.13 -7.14
CA ARG A 277 -3.38 -16.89 -8.05
C ARG A 277 -2.04 -17.25 -7.40
N PHE A 278 -1.49 -16.33 -6.63
CA PHE A 278 -0.20 -16.55 -5.97
C PHE A 278 -0.32 -17.54 -4.81
N SER A 279 -1.42 -17.48 -4.03
CA SER A 279 -1.70 -18.46 -2.99
C SER A 279 -1.85 -19.87 -3.56
N GLN A 280 -2.60 -20.04 -4.65
CA GLN A 280 -2.71 -21.34 -5.36
C GLN A 280 -1.34 -21.87 -5.80
N HIS A 281 -0.47 -20.97 -6.30
CA HIS A 281 0.87 -21.37 -6.70
C HIS A 281 1.74 -21.79 -5.49
N LEU A 282 1.61 -21.09 -4.37
CA LEU A 282 2.29 -21.44 -3.12
C LEU A 282 1.80 -22.78 -2.57
N ASP A 283 0.50 -23.05 -2.63
CA ASP A 283 -0.08 -24.33 -2.19
C ASP A 283 0.48 -25.51 -2.98
N GLN A 284 0.74 -25.30 -4.27
CA GLN A 284 1.29 -26.35 -5.15
C GLN A 284 2.81 -26.55 -5.01
N HIS A 285 3.57 -25.49 -4.66
CA HIS A 285 5.03 -25.50 -4.76
C HIS A 285 5.78 -25.24 -3.44
N SER A 286 5.08 -24.90 -2.36
CA SER A 286 5.70 -24.51 -1.09
C SER A 286 4.94 -25.12 0.09
N VAL A 287 5.38 -26.28 0.53
CA VAL A 287 4.74 -26.99 1.65
C VAL A 287 4.87 -26.15 2.94
N GLY A 288 3.72 -25.78 3.53
CA GLY A 288 3.69 -25.12 4.84
C GLY A 288 4.13 -23.65 4.79
N TRP A 289 3.86 -22.95 3.70
CA TRP A 289 3.95 -21.49 3.67
C TRP A 289 2.98 -20.86 4.70
N ARG A 290 3.29 -19.66 5.16
CA ARG A 290 2.51 -19.01 6.22
C ARG A 290 1.88 -17.73 5.70
N ARG A 291 0.56 -17.67 5.74
CA ARG A 291 -0.22 -16.46 5.55
C ARG A 291 -0.35 -15.72 6.88
N VAL A 292 -0.04 -14.43 6.87
CA VAL A 292 -0.28 -13.52 8.00
C VAL A 292 -1.06 -12.32 7.49
N GLN A 293 -2.21 -12.08 8.08
CA GLN A 293 -3.07 -10.97 7.73
C GLN A 293 -2.94 -9.86 8.76
N LEU A 294 -2.64 -8.64 8.30
CA LEU A 294 -2.61 -7.45 9.15
C LEU A 294 -3.88 -6.65 8.88
N ASN A 295 -4.75 -6.57 9.87
CA ASN A 295 -6.05 -5.91 9.78
C ASN A 295 -6.08 -4.57 10.49
N THR A 296 -5.28 -4.44 11.56
CA THR A 296 -5.28 -3.26 12.42
C THR A 296 -4.63 -2.07 11.71
N PRO A 297 -5.35 -0.96 11.52
CA PRO A 297 -4.78 0.24 10.91
C PRO A 297 -3.71 0.85 11.82
N ILE A 298 -2.61 1.31 11.19
CA ILE A 298 -1.52 2.00 11.88
C ILE A 298 -1.42 3.45 11.40
N ARG A 299 -1.67 3.69 10.12
CA ARG A 299 -1.59 5.04 9.55
C ARG A 299 -2.77 5.90 9.98
N TRP A 300 -3.97 5.33 10.04
CA TRP A 300 -5.22 5.97 10.40
C TRP A 300 -5.83 5.30 11.63
N ALA A 301 -6.77 5.96 12.28
CA ALA A 301 -7.56 5.33 13.32
C ALA A 301 -8.50 4.26 12.73
N ALA A 302 -8.97 3.35 13.56
CA ALA A 302 -10.03 2.45 13.15
C ALA A 302 -11.32 3.25 12.89
N GLY A 303 -11.97 3.04 11.73
CA GLY A 303 -13.13 3.82 11.33
C GLY A 303 -12.80 5.25 10.88
N ASP A 304 -11.58 5.47 10.35
CA ASP A 304 -11.18 6.76 9.80
C ASP A 304 -12.10 7.13 8.61
N PRO A 305 -12.77 8.30 8.64
CA PRO A 305 -13.74 8.68 7.63
C PRO A 305 -13.14 8.85 6.24
N LEU A 306 -11.86 9.24 6.12
CA LEU A 306 -11.18 9.33 4.83
C LEU A 306 -10.93 7.94 4.25
N GLU A 307 -10.50 6.97 5.07
CA GLU A 307 -10.32 5.59 4.62
C GLU A 307 -11.65 4.99 4.15
N GLU A 308 -12.70 5.11 4.96
CA GLU A 308 -14.03 4.59 4.61
C GLU A 308 -14.57 5.21 3.33
N TRP A 309 -14.43 6.53 3.19
CA TRP A 309 -14.85 7.22 1.98
C TRP A 309 -14.07 6.75 0.75
N LEU A 310 -12.74 6.65 0.83
CA LEU A 310 -11.92 6.15 -0.27
C LEU A 310 -12.30 4.73 -0.68
N PHE A 311 -12.55 3.84 0.28
CA PHE A 311 -12.98 2.46 -0.01
C PHE A 311 -14.31 2.41 -0.75
N ARG A 312 -15.28 3.24 -0.37
CA ARG A 312 -16.60 3.33 -1.02
C ARG A 312 -16.50 4.03 -2.38
N ALA A 313 -15.87 5.19 -2.41
CA ALA A 313 -15.76 6.03 -3.61
C ALA A 313 -15.01 5.32 -4.74
N LEU A 314 -13.96 4.58 -4.42
CA LEU A 314 -13.14 3.85 -5.39
C LEU A 314 -13.59 2.39 -5.58
N ALA A 315 -14.71 2.00 -4.95
CA ALA A 315 -15.27 0.65 -5.01
C ALA A 315 -14.23 -0.47 -4.70
N LEU A 316 -13.29 -0.21 -3.77
CA LEU A 316 -12.20 -1.15 -3.47
C LEU A 316 -12.72 -2.45 -2.84
N ASN A 317 -13.88 -2.42 -2.19
CA ASN A 317 -14.55 -3.57 -1.59
C ASN A 317 -15.55 -4.26 -2.53
N ALA A 318 -15.65 -3.81 -3.79
CA ALA A 318 -16.63 -4.36 -4.72
C ALA A 318 -16.42 -5.88 -4.88
N ARG A 319 -17.47 -6.64 -4.64
CA ARG A 319 -17.53 -8.08 -4.93
C ARG A 319 -18.29 -8.26 -6.23
N ILE A 320 -17.83 -9.22 -7.04
CA ILE A 320 -18.63 -9.67 -8.17
C ILE A 320 -19.93 -10.22 -7.57
N ALA A 321 -21.09 -9.68 -8.03
CA ALA A 321 -22.35 -10.24 -7.65
C ALA A 321 -22.36 -11.71 -8.09
N GLU A 322 -22.59 -12.62 -7.15
CA GLU A 322 -22.85 -14.02 -7.52
C GLU A 322 -24.12 -13.98 -8.37
N SER A 323 -23.99 -14.42 -9.63
CA SER A 323 -25.14 -14.61 -10.50
C SER A 323 -26.04 -15.64 -9.85
N ALA A 324 -27.25 -15.21 -9.47
CA ALA A 324 -28.31 -16.08 -8.99
C ALA A 324 -28.76 -17.07 -10.07
#